data_8ff851dd65b069bf34d10fa5809c3e6d
#
_entry.id   8ff851dd65b069bf34d10fa5809c3e6d
#
_cell.length_a   1.000
_cell.length_b   1.000
_cell.length_c   1.000
_cell.angle_alpha   90.00
_cell.angle_beta   90.00
_cell.angle_gamma   90.00
#
_symmetry.space_group_name_H-M   'P 1'
#
loop_
_entity.id
_entity.type
_entity.pdbx_description
1 polymer ?
#
loop_
_entity_poly.entity_id
_entity_poly.type
_entity_poly.pdbx_seq_one_letter_code
_entity_poly.pdbx_strand_id
1 'polypeptide(L)'
;MTNNLMLPVGYENFADIRQQGFYYVDKTALIEQLLSNKGMVNLFTRPRRFGKTLTMSMLRYFFEIGTDAKLFDGLYIAKNEKLCEAYLGKYPVISISIKDVDGFTFDKAMYSLVEVIANEAGRFLYLLDSDKLTAEDKDQYRAMISVRDGLYTMDEKILESSLKKLSELLYKHYEKKVIILIDEYDVPLSKAFNNGYYKEMVGLIRALFGKALKTNDALFMAVLTGCLRISKESIFTGLNNFKVLSILDNSFDEQFGFTEPEVKELLAAYKLEEKLPEIKEWYDGYRFGSADIYCPWDVINHIDRLRVNSASRAQSYWINTSSNELVKRFIDKADKTTRDEIEQLVAGEAIEKNLRLELTYDEIDNSINNLWSVLFTTGYLTQTGMTDDGAYKLVIPNREIREVYKLQIQEWFKQKLKAGREQIASFWQAFAEGDAEAVEKQLNKMLSNTISIFDTKEPSAERFYHAFLAGILTSNAEWGVLSNREAGNGFADIIVTLEDPDAGVVVEIKKADRLTELDGACQRALAQIHDRSYGDYLLNEGRADLLAYGIAFWKKRCKVVCERLKQKKS
;
A
#
# COMPACT_ATOMS: atom_id res chain seq x y z
N MET A 1 5.66 -38.96 2.67
CA MET A 1 6.23 -37.92 3.53
C MET A 1 5.87 -36.60 2.87
N THR A 2 4.90 -35.88 3.41
CA THR A 2 4.58 -34.53 2.93
C THR A 2 5.78 -33.66 3.26
N ASN A 3 6.54 -33.25 2.24
CA ASN A 3 7.55 -32.20 2.40
C ASN A 3 6.82 -30.98 2.98
N ASN A 4 7.06 -30.73 4.25
CA ASN A 4 6.51 -29.56 4.95
C ASN A 4 7.36 -28.34 4.54
N LEU A 5 7.30 -28.00 3.24
CA LEU A 5 8.03 -26.88 2.68
C LEU A 5 7.48 -25.60 3.34
N MET A 6 8.31 -24.86 4.05
CA MET A 6 7.89 -23.64 4.75
C MET A 6 7.85 -22.46 3.78
N LEU A 7 6.95 -21.52 4.03
CA LEU A 7 6.87 -20.26 3.29
C LEU A 7 7.73 -19.18 3.97
N PRO A 8 8.45 -18.35 3.21
CA PRO A 8 9.35 -17.34 3.76
C PRO A 8 8.59 -16.06 4.17
N VAL A 9 7.60 -16.20 5.06
CA VAL A 9 6.84 -15.05 5.55
C VAL A 9 7.74 -14.14 6.37
N GLY A 10 7.94 -12.88 5.90
CA GLY A 10 8.78 -11.89 6.58
C GLY A 10 10.29 -12.05 6.35
N TYR A 11 10.73 -12.99 5.54
CA TYR A 11 12.13 -13.15 5.18
C TYR A 11 12.52 -12.25 4.01
N GLU A 12 13.55 -11.43 4.22
CA GLU A 12 14.11 -10.52 3.20
C GLU A 12 15.51 -10.96 2.73
N ASN A 13 16.14 -11.94 3.41
CA ASN A 13 17.48 -12.43 3.10
C ASN A 13 17.40 -13.68 2.21
N PHE A 14 17.97 -13.60 1.02
CA PHE A 14 17.97 -14.70 0.06
C PHE A 14 18.73 -15.95 0.57
N ALA A 15 19.88 -15.76 1.24
CA ALA A 15 20.64 -16.89 1.76
C ALA A 15 19.86 -17.64 2.84
N ASP A 16 19.18 -16.94 3.74
CA ASP A 16 18.36 -17.57 4.79
C ASP A 16 17.25 -18.42 4.18
N ILE A 17 16.59 -17.90 3.15
CA ILE A 17 15.53 -18.64 2.43
C ILE A 17 16.10 -19.93 1.82
N ARG A 18 17.24 -19.86 1.17
CA ARG A 18 17.85 -21.01 0.49
C ARG A 18 18.44 -22.03 1.47
N GLN A 19 19.13 -21.58 2.51
CA GLN A 19 19.78 -22.46 3.51
C GLN A 19 18.76 -23.19 4.39
N GLN A 20 17.66 -22.52 4.74
CA GLN A 20 16.60 -23.12 5.56
C GLN A 20 15.61 -23.93 4.73
N GLY A 21 15.76 -23.99 3.41
CA GLY A 21 14.91 -24.78 2.52
C GLY A 21 13.46 -24.26 2.41
N PHE A 22 13.25 -22.95 2.54
CA PHE A 22 11.96 -22.35 2.25
C PHE A 22 11.60 -22.46 0.76
N TYR A 23 10.31 -22.39 0.46
CA TYR A 23 9.87 -22.25 -0.92
C TYR A 23 10.33 -20.90 -1.49
N TYR A 24 11.04 -20.92 -2.59
CA TYR A 24 11.51 -19.72 -3.28
C TYR A 24 10.95 -19.68 -4.69
N VAL A 25 10.19 -18.62 -5.02
CA VAL A 25 9.78 -18.35 -6.40
C VAL A 25 10.98 -17.77 -7.13
N ASP A 26 11.46 -18.50 -8.13
CA ASP A 26 12.75 -18.21 -8.78
C ASP A 26 12.67 -16.95 -9.65
N LYS A 27 13.37 -15.90 -9.24
CA LYS A 27 13.53 -14.62 -9.96
C LYS A 27 14.97 -14.40 -10.46
N THR A 28 15.79 -15.46 -10.50
CA THR A 28 17.19 -15.34 -10.91
C THR A 28 17.38 -15.03 -12.39
N ALA A 29 16.35 -15.15 -13.23
CA ALA A 29 16.36 -14.66 -14.61
C ALA A 29 16.61 -13.13 -14.70
N LEU A 30 16.29 -12.38 -13.64
CA LEU A 30 16.66 -10.97 -13.52
C LEU A 30 18.15 -10.73 -13.69
N ILE A 31 18.99 -11.62 -13.18
CA ILE A 31 20.47 -11.52 -13.26
C ILE A 31 20.90 -11.55 -14.73
N GLU A 32 20.40 -12.51 -15.50
CA GLU A 32 20.71 -12.64 -16.93
C GLU A 32 20.26 -11.41 -17.71
N GLN A 33 19.04 -10.95 -17.46
CA GLN A 33 18.50 -9.73 -18.09
C GLN A 33 19.34 -8.50 -17.73
N LEU A 34 19.75 -8.36 -16.46
CA LEU A 34 20.55 -7.25 -15.97
C LEU A 34 21.91 -7.19 -16.65
N LEU A 35 22.61 -8.32 -16.72
CA LEU A 35 23.91 -8.44 -17.37
C LEU A 35 23.85 -8.24 -18.89
N SER A 36 22.76 -8.70 -19.52
CA SER A 36 22.52 -8.51 -20.97
C SER A 36 22.21 -7.06 -21.31
N ASN A 37 21.53 -6.35 -20.43
CA ASN A 37 21.09 -4.95 -20.63
C ASN A 37 22.24 -3.93 -20.50
N LYS A 38 23.34 -4.30 -19.86
CA LYS A 38 24.58 -3.50 -19.69
C LYS A 38 24.37 -2.07 -19.19
N GLY A 39 23.30 -1.81 -18.44
CA GLY A 39 23.10 -0.50 -17.80
C GLY A 39 24.13 -0.29 -16.70
N MET A 40 24.84 0.85 -16.72
CA MET A 40 25.81 1.17 -15.66
C MET A 40 25.08 1.44 -14.32
N VAL A 41 23.99 2.18 -14.35
CA VAL A 41 23.13 2.45 -13.19
C VAL A 41 21.70 2.10 -13.55
N ASN A 42 21.11 1.15 -12.84
CA ASN A 42 19.76 0.65 -13.07
C ASN A 42 18.87 0.98 -11.88
N LEU A 43 17.80 1.75 -12.09
CA LEU A 43 16.80 2.05 -11.07
C LEU A 43 15.51 1.27 -11.37
N PHE A 44 15.13 0.40 -10.47
CA PHE A 44 13.84 -0.27 -10.50
C PHE A 44 12.84 0.46 -9.62
N THR A 45 11.78 1.02 -10.22
CA THR A 45 10.66 1.56 -9.46
C THR A 45 9.50 0.56 -9.50
N ARG A 46 9.17 0.01 -8.33
CA ARG A 46 8.10 -0.98 -8.13
C ARG A 46 7.32 -0.64 -6.86
N PRO A 47 6.03 -0.94 -6.79
CA PRO A 47 5.25 -0.74 -5.59
C PRO A 47 5.86 -1.46 -4.38
N ARG A 48 5.40 -1.13 -3.19
CA ARG A 48 5.82 -1.84 -1.97
C ARG A 48 5.37 -3.30 -2.05
N ARG A 49 6.14 -4.24 -1.41
CA ARG A 49 5.83 -5.67 -1.28
C ARG A 49 5.94 -6.52 -2.55
N PHE A 50 6.53 -5.97 -3.60
CA PHE A 50 6.84 -6.70 -4.83
C PHE A 50 8.23 -7.33 -4.85
N GLY A 51 8.83 -7.60 -3.67
CA GLY A 51 10.07 -8.36 -3.56
C GLY A 51 11.37 -7.58 -3.83
N LYS A 52 11.36 -6.23 -3.82
CA LYS A 52 12.55 -5.39 -4.08
C LYS A 52 13.75 -5.76 -3.20
N THR A 53 13.55 -5.76 -1.88
CA THR A 53 14.61 -6.07 -0.91
C THR A 53 15.17 -7.48 -1.08
N LEU A 54 14.30 -8.48 -1.29
CA LEU A 54 14.72 -9.86 -1.55
C LEU A 54 15.53 -9.97 -2.84
N THR A 55 15.14 -9.24 -3.89
CA THR A 55 15.88 -9.17 -5.15
C THR A 55 17.26 -8.54 -4.94
N MET A 56 17.37 -7.47 -4.15
CA MET A 56 18.66 -6.86 -3.81
C MET A 56 19.55 -7.83 -3.03
N SER A 57 18.99 -8.57 -2.09
CA SER A 57 19.68 -9.63 -1.37
C SER A 57 20.17 -10.75 -2.31
N MET A 58 19.33 -11.21 -3.24
CA MET A 58 19.68 -12.21 -4.25
C MET A 58 20.84 -11.73 -5.14
N LEU A 59 20.79 -10.47 -5.62
CA LEU A 59 21.86 -9.88 -6.42
C LEU A 59 23.17 -9.79 -5.63
N ARG A 60 23.11 -9.38 -4.36
CA ARG A 60 24.28 -9.34 -3.48
C ARG A 60 24.94 -10.71 -3.41
N TYR A 61 24.19 -11.74 -3.03
CA TYR A 61 24.76 -13.10 -2.91
C TYR A 61 25.21 -13.68 -4.25
N PHE A 62 24.64 -13.26 -5.38
CA PHE A 62 25.15 -13.72 -6.67
C PHE A 62 26.51 -13.14 -7.01
N PHE A 63 26.74 -11.85 -6.78
CA PHE A 63 27.97 -11.19 -7.21
C PHE A 63 29.08 -11.21 -6.17
N GLU A 64 28.74 -11.24 -4.87
CA GLU A 64 29.69 -10.98 -3.78
C GLU A 64 30.77 -12.07 -3.66
N ILE A 65 32.04 -11.63 -3.62
CA ILE A 65 33.20 -12.52 -3.39
C ILE A 65 33.02 -13.26 -2.06
N GLY A 66 33.23 -14.57 -2.08
CA GLY A 66 33.08 -15.43 -0.90
C GLY A 66 31.69 -16.02 -0.70
N THR A 67 30.75 -15.74 -1.58
CA THR A 67 29.42 -16.35 -1.55
C THR A 67 29.47 -17.86 -1.82
N ASP A 68 28.67 -18.62 -1.09
CA ASP A 68 28.45 -20.05 -1.38
C ASP A 68 27.60 -20.21 -2.66
N ALA A 69 28.22 -20.69 -3.72
CA ALA A 69 27.55 -20.93 -5.01
C ALA A 69 26.34 -21.88 -4.92
N LYS A 70 26.31 -22.76 -3.91
CA LYS A 70 25.20 -23.69 -3.68
C LYS A 70 23.87 -23.01 -3.42
N LEU A 71 23.87 -21.74 -3.00
CA LEU A 71 22.64 -20.95 -2.85
C LEU A 71 21.83 -20.88 -4.14
N PHE A 72 22.48 -21.01 -5.29
CA PHE A 72 21.86 -20.92 -6.62
C PHE A 72 21.57 -22.29 -7.25
N ASP A 73 21.92 -23.40 -6.58
CA ASP A 73 21.68 -24.75 -7.11
C ASP A 73 20.20 -24.95 -7.42
N GLY A 74 19.92 -25.46 -8.63
CA GLY A 74 18.56 -25.74 -9.12
C GLY A 74 17.76 -24.52 -9.58
N LEU A 75 18.29 -23.30 -9.45
CA LEU A 75 17.66 -22.08 -9.94
C LEU A 75 17.96 -21.84 -11.42
N TYR A 76 17.15 -20.97 -12.05
CA TYR A 76 17.26 -20.65 -13.48
C TYR A 76 18.67 -20.23 -13.89
N ILE A 77 19.28 -19.31 -13.13
CA ILE A 77 20.60 -18.76 -13.46
C ILE A 77 21.70 -19.82 -13.45
N ALA A 78 21.59 -20.86 -12.61
CA ALA A 78 22.56 -21.95 -12.53
C ALA A 78 22.66 -22.75 -13.84
N LYS A 79 21.62 -22.71 -14.68
CA LYS A 79 21.64 -23.35 -16.02
C LYS A 79 22.53 -22.59 -17.00
N ASN A 80 22.86 -21.33 -16.75
CA ASN A 80 23.75 -20.53 -17.57
C ASN A 80 25.17 -20.56 -16.99
N GLU A 81 25.87 -21.68 -17.21
CA GLU A 81 27.21 -21.94 -16.70
C GLU A 81 28.21 -20.81 -17.03
N LYS A 82 28.11 -20.24 -18.25
CA LYS A 82 29.03 -19.16 -18.69
C LYS A 82 28.84 -17.88 -17.86
N LEU A 83 27.60 -17.51 -17.53
CA LEU A 83 27.36 -16.36 -16.67
C LEU A 83 27.77 -16.65 -15.23
N CYS A 84 27.51 -17.84 -14.72
CA CYS A 84 27.95 -18.23 -13.39
C CYS A 84 29.47 -18.21 -13.27
N GLU A 85 30.18 -18.79 -14.22
CA GLU A 85 31.67 -18.78 -14.25
C GLU A 85 32.24 -17.35 -14.29
N ALA A 86 31.60 -16.45 -15.05
CA ALA A 86 32.09 -15.09 -15.23
C ALA A 86 31.75 -14.16 -14.06
N TYR A 87 30.61 -14.36 -13.36
CA TYR A 87 30.06 -13.36 -12.45
C TYR A 87 29.75 -13.86 -11.04
N LEU A 88 29.43 -15.15 -10.84
CA LEU A 88 29.03 -15.67 -9.54
C LEU A 88 30.20 -15.65 -8.54
N GLY A 89 30.04 -14.84 -7.47
CA GLY A 89 31.09 -14.70 -6.45
C GLY A 89 32.37 -13.99 -6.91
N LYS A 90 32.30 -13.11 -7.92
CA LYS A 90 33.48 -12.52 -8.57
C LYS A 90 33.70 -11.03 -8.30
N TYR A 91 32.78 -10.35 -7.64
CA TYR A 91 32.84 -8.90 -7.47
C TYR A 91 32.78 -8.48 -6.01
N PRO A 92 33.49 -7.44 -5.58
CA PRO A 92 33.21 -6.79 -4.33
C PRO A 92 31.84 -6.07 -4.44
N VAL A 93 31.00 -6.21 -3.42
CA VAL A 93 29.63 -5.65 -3.41
C VAL A 93 29.45 -4.76 -2.19
N ILE A 94 29.07 -3.51 -2.42
CA ILE A 94 28.56 -2.59 -1.40
C ILE A 94 27.03 -2.67 -1.46
N SER A 95 26.38 -3.05 -0.36
CA SER A 95 24.93 -3.26 -0.32
C SER A 95 24.31 -2.55 0.88
N ILE A 96 23.57 -1.48 0.63
CA ILE A 96 22.91 -0.70 1.66
C ILE A 96 21.39 -0.70 1.47
N SER A 97 20.66 -0.76 2.57
CA SER A 97 19.22 -0.41 2.60
C SER A 97 19.04 0.83 3.45
N ILE A 98 18.42 1.84 2.86
CA ILE A 98 18.14 3.11 3.55
C ILE A 98 16.66 3.25 3.93
N LYS A 99 15.96 2.10 4.04
CA LYS A 99 14.55 2.02 4.45
C LYS A 99 14.28 2.58 5.85
N ASP A 100 15.26 2.44 6.75
CA ASP A 100 15.16 2.84 8.15
C ASP A 100 15.80 4.20 8.43
N VAL A 101 16.32 4.89 7.42
CA VAL A 101 16.86 6.25 7.57
C VAL A 101 15.70 7.22 7.83
N ASP A 102 15.59 7.65 9.09
CA ASP A 102 14.52 8.50 9.60
C ASP A 102 15.03 9.40 10.74
N GLY A 103 14.31 10.47 11.02
CA GLY A 103 14.55 11.38 12.13
C GLY A 103 13.56 12.54 12.09
N PHE A 104 13.22 13.09 13.28
CA PHE A 104 12.38 14.31 13.34
C PHE A 104 13.14 15.57 12.91
N THR A 105 14.46 15.50 12.78
CA THR A 105 15.33 16.58 12.31
C THR A 105 16.33 16.05 11.30
N PHE A 106 16.86 16.94 10.44
CA PHE A 106 17.89 16.60 9.48
C PHE A 106 19.10 15.90 10.13
N ASP A 107 19.63 16.44 11.24
CA ASP A 107 20.80 15.89 11.92
C ASP A 107 20.59 14.44 12.38
N LYS A 108 19.39 14.12 12.89
CA LYS A 108 19.07 12.75 13.31
C LYS A 108 18.97 11.80 12.10
N ALA A 109 18.33 12.24 11.04
CA ALA A 109 18.21 11.44 9.82
C ALA A 109 19.58 11.27 9.11
N MET A 110 20.41 12.31 9.10
CA MET A 110 21.78 12.23 8.61
C MET A 110 22.60 11.23 9.43
N TYR A 111 22.51 11.29 10.77
CA TYR A 111 23.20 10.34 11.64
C TYR A 111 22.73 8.89 11.40
N SER A 112 21.43 8.66 11.21
CA SER A 112 20.91 7.34 10.81
C SER A 112 21.52 6.85 9.48
N LEU A 113 21.73 7.74 8.52
CA LEU A 113 22.43 7.39 7.27
C LEU A 113 23.92 7.09 7.52
N VAL A 114 24.58 7.83 8.43
CA VAL A 114 25.95 7.54 8.87
C VAL A 114 26.04 6.12 9.43
N GLU A 115 25.11 5.70 10.29
CA GLU A 115 25.10 4.34 10.85
C GLU A 115 24.97 3.27 9.76
N VAL A 116 24.10 3.47 8.77
CA VAL A 116 23.95 2.55 7.64
C VAL A 116 25.26 2.40 6.86
N ILE A 117 25.91 3.51 6.52
CA ILE A 117 27.16 3.52 5.75
C ILE A 117 28.33 2.94 6.56
N ALA A 118 28.44 3.31 7.84
CA ALA A 118 29.52 2.83 8.72
C ALA A 118 29.40 1.32 8.99
N ASN A 119 28.18 0.81 9.18
CA ASN A 119 27.92 -0.62 9.35
C ASN A 119 28.28 -1.40 8.08
N GLU A 120 27.93 -0.89 6.89
CA GLU A 120 28.34 -1.52 5.62
C GLU A 120 29.85 -1.48 5.45
N ALA A 121 30.50 -0.33 5.71
CA ALA A 121 31.96 -0.22 5.68
C ALA A 121 32.61 -1.18 6.68
N GLY A 122 32.03 -1.37 7.86
CA GLY A 122 32.52 -2.31 8.89
C GLY A 122 32.64 -3.78 8.44
N ARG A 123 31.95 -4.17 7.36
CA ARG A 123 32.08 -5.51 6.77
C ARG A 123 33.45 -5.75 6.13
N PHE A 124 34.18 -4.70 5.81
CA PHE A 124 35.43 -4.73 5.07
C PHE A 124 36.66 -4.39 5.93
N LEU A 125 36.61 -4.71 7.25
CA LEU A 125 37.71 -4.42 8.19
C LEU A 125 39.09 -4.93 7.73
N TYR A 126 39.13 -6.01 6.94
CA TYR A 126 40.33 -6.55 6.34
C TYR A 126 41.08 -5.55 5.42
N LEU A 127 40.41 -4.45 4.99
CA LEU A 127 41.08 -3.38 4.23
C LEU A 127 42.18 -2.70 5.06
N LEU A 128 42.08 -2.69 6.38
CA LEU A 128 43.13 -2.16 7.28
C LEU A 128 44.41 -2.97 7.22
N ASP A 129 44.31 -4.26 6.91
CA ASP A 129 45.45 -5.17 6.80
C ASP A 129 45.93 -5.36 5.35
N SER A 130 45.26 -4.71 4.38
CA SER A 130 45.61 -4.82 2.96
C SER A 130 46.98 -4.22 2.68
N ASP A 131 47.84 -4.98 1.99
CA ASP A 131 49.15 -4.55 1.51
C ASP A 131 49.06 -3.66 0.25
N LYS A 132 47.93 -3.67 -0.43
CA LYS A 132 47.64 -2.84 -1.62
C LYS A 132 47.18 -1.43 -1.30
N LEU A 133 46.83 -1.15 -0.03
CA LEU A 133 46.36 0.17 0.41
C LEU A 133 47.48 0.95 1.09
N THR A 134 47.58 2.23 0.74
CA THR A 134 48.50 3.16 1.41
C THR A 134 48.04 3.50 2.83
N ALA A 135 48.92 4.10 3.65
CA ALA A 135 48.56 4.58 4.96
C ALA A 135 47.41 5.61 4.89
N GLU A 136 47.45 6.50 3.89
CA GLU A 136 46.38 7.49 3.68
C GLU A 136 45.03 6.83 3.29
N ASP A 137 45.06 5.78 2.46
CA ASP A 137 43.84 5.02 2.13
C ASP A 137 43.24 4.41 3.40
N LYS A 138 44.05 3.84 4.28
CA LYS A 138 43.62 3.25 5.55
C LYS A 138 43.09 4.30 6.51
N ASP A 139 43.66 5.50 6.54
CA ASP A 139 43.17 6.59 7.37
C ASP A 139 41.81 7.10 6.87
N GLN A 140 41.61 7.21 5.55
CA GLN A 140 40.32 7.52 4.95
C GLN A 140 39.27 6.46 5.27
N TYR A 141 39.65 5.18 5.25
CA TYR A 141 38.76 4.10 5.67
C TYR A 141 38.39 4.18 7.17
N ARG A 142 39.40 4.44 8.04
CA ARG A 142 39.17 4.62 9.48
C ARG A 142 38.16 5.74 9.75
N ALA A 143 38.21 6.85 9.01
CA ALA A 143 37.29 7.96 9.15
C ALA A 143 35.82 7.55 8.93
N MET A 144 35.56 6.50 8.13
CA MET A 144 34.21 6.00 7.90
C MET A 144 33.66 5.10 9.01
N ILE A 145 34.56 4.44 9.79
CA ILE A 145 34.19 3.44 10.80
C ILE A 145 34.53 3.85 12.24
N SER A 146 35.14 5.03 12.44
CA SER A 146 35.57 5.50 13.75
C SER A 146 34.39 5.77 14.68
N VAL A 147 34.54 5.32 15.94
CA VAL A 147 33.54 5.48 16.98
C VAL A 147 34.16 6.22 18.16
N ARG A 148 33.45 7.20 18.72
CA ARG A 148 33.78 7.90 19.96
C ARG A 148 32.54 7.93 20.86
N ASP A 149 32.69 7.57 22.11
CA ASP A 149 31.61 7.52 23.10
C ASP A 149 30.38 6.70 22.63
N GLY A 150 30.64 5.63 21.86
CA GLY A 150 29.61 4.75 21.31
C GLY A 150 28.92 5.27 20.03
N LEU A 151 29.31 6.43 19.51
CA LEU A 151 28.72 7.04 18.30
C LEU A 151 29.75 7.11 17.17
N TYR A 152 29.30 6.89 15.93
CA TYR A 152 30.13 7.11 14.75
C TYR A 152 30.50 8.60 14.61
N THR A 153 31.73 8.87 14.19
CA THR A 153 32.27 10.24 14.08
C THR A 153 32.34 10.75 12.64
N MET A 154 31.69 10.03 11.69
CA MET A 154 31.64 10.43 10.28
C MET A 154 30.87 11.73 10.14
N ASP A 155 31.51 12.79 9.64
CA ASP A 155 30.86 14.05 9.32
C ASP A 155 30.18 14.02 7.93
N GLU A 156 29.41 15.05 7.61
CA GLU A 156 28.66 15.16 6.35
C GLU A 156 29.57 15.07 5.12
N LYS A 157 30.77 15.66 5.14
CA LYS A 157 31.71 15.65 4.00
C LYS A 157 32.27 14.24 3.73
N ILE A 158 32.58 13.51 4.81
CA ILE A 158 33.03 12.11 4.72
C ILE A 158 31.86 11.26 4.23
N LEU A 159 30.66 11.45 4.77
CA LEU A 159 29.44 10.75 4.37
C LEU A 159 29.15 10.92 2.88
N GLU A 160 29.16 12.16 2.36
CA GLU A 160 28.92 12.45 0.93
C GLU A 160 29.88 11.72 -0.03
N SER A 161 31.11 11.44 0.41
CA SER A 161 32.14 10.76 -0.41
C SER A 161 32.33 9.29 -0.08
N SER A 162 31.66 8.80 0.96
CA SER A 162 31.90 7.46 1.55
C SER A 162 31.74 6.30 0.58
N LEU A 163 30.63 6.22 -0.16
CA LEU A 163 30.37 5.13 -1.10
C LEU A 163 31.40 5.11 -2.25
N LYS A 164 31.76 6.29 -2.78
CA LYS A 164 32.80 6.40 -3.80
C LYS A 164 34.15 5.93 -3.24
N LYS A 165 34.54 6.48 -2.08
CA LYS A 165 35.81 6.13 -1.44
C LYS A 165 35.90 4.65 -1.10
N LEU A 166 34.84 4.08 -0.52
CA LEU A 166 34.77 2.64 -0.22
C LEU A 166 34.95 1.79 -1.48
N SER A 167 34.30 2.17 -2.59
CA SER A 167 34.44 1.47 -3.86
C SER A 167 35.85 1.59 -4.45
N GLU A 168 36.52 2.74 -4.32
CA GLU A 168 37.92 2.91 -4.73
C GLU A 168 38.90 2.01 -3.91
N LEU A 169 38.67 1.91 -2.59
CA LEU A 169 39.48 1.07 -1.70
C LEU A 169 39.30 -0.43 -2.02
N LEU A 170 38.05 -0.86 -2.21
CA LEU A 170 37.75 -2.23 -2.62
C LEU A 170 38.33 -2.57 -3.99
N TYR A 171 38.25 -1.63 -4.94
CA TYR A 171 38.84 -1.79 -6.26
C TYR A 171 40.38 -1.95 -6.18
N LYS A 172 41.08 -1.13 -5.37
CA LYS A 172 42.49 -1.28 -5.13
C LYS A 172 42.86 -2.65 -4.53
N HIS A 173 42.05 -3.10 -3.54
CA HIS A 173 42.30 -4.37 -2.85
C HIS A 173 42.08 -5.59 -3.76
N TYR A 174 40.96 -5.65 -4.46
CA TYR A 174 40.55 -6.81 -5.26
C TYR A 174 40.99 -6.74 -6.73
N GLU A 175 41.42 -5.56 -7.22
CA GLU A 175 41.67 -5.29 -8.65
C GLU A 175 40.45 -5.61 -9.51
N LYS A 176 39.27 -5.51 -8.92
CA LYS A 176 37.97 -5.75 -9.51
C LYS A 176 37.04 -4.57 -9.23
N LYS A 177 36.36 -4.11 -10.28
CA LYS A 177 35.33 -3.07 -10.13
C LYS A 177 34.23 -3.52 -9.18
N VAL A 178 33.59 -2.57 -8.54
CA VAL A 178 32.63 -2.76 -7.44
C VAL A 178 31.21 -2.70 -7.96
N ILE A 179 30.34 -3.50 -7.40
CA ILE A 179 28.89 -3.39 -7.59
C ILE A 179 28.30 -2.65 -6.38
N ILE A 180 27.44 -1.65 -6.63
CA ILE A 180 26.76 -0.89 -5.58
C ILE A 180 25.26 -1.19 -5.65
N LEU A 181 24.70 -1.69 -4.56
CA LEU A 181 23.28 -2.01 -4.39
C LEU A 181 22.68 -1.07 -3.35
N ILE A 182 21.60 -0.33 -3.71
CA ILE A 182 20.93 0.64 -2.84
C ILE A 182 19.44 0.34 -2.82
N ASP A 183 18.93 -0.15 -1.70
CA ASP A 183 17.52 -0.47 -1.53
C ASP A 183 16.74 0.67 -0.90
N GLU A 184 15.50 0.89 -1.39
CA GLU A 184 14.53 1.88 -0.89
C GLU A 184 15.09 3.33 -0.87
N TYR A 185 15.73 3.75 -1.98
CA TYR A 185 16.45 5.03 -2.09
C TYR A 185 15.59 6.27 -1.82
N ASP A 186 14.28 6.18 -2.01
CA ASP A 186 13.32 7.27 -1.90
C ASP A 186 12.72 7.43 -0.49
N VAL A 187 12.93 6.48 0.41
CA VAL A 187 12.37 6.51 1.77
C VAL A 187 12.88 7.70 2.60
N PRO A 188 14.19 8.00 2.67
CA PRO A 188 14.67 9.18 3.41
C PRO A 188 14.05 10.49 2.94
N LEU A 189 13.77 10.59 1.64
CA LEU A 189 13.17 11.78 1.03
C LEU A 189 11.71 11.94 1.41
N SER A 190 10.97 10.82 1.41
CA SER A 190 9.58 10.79 1.89
C SER A 190 9.47 11.21 3.35
N LYS A 191 10.34 10.69 4.20
CA LYS A 191 10.41 11.02 5.62
C LYS A 191 10.79 12.50 5.85
N ALA A 192 11.81 12.97 5.13
CA ALA A 192 12.26 14.37 5.19
C ALA A 192 11.17 15.35 4.76
N PHE A 193 10.39 15.00 3.72
CA PHE A 193 9.26 15.80 3.29
C PHE A 193 8.20 15.95 4.39
N ASN A 194 7.81 14.85 5.02
CA ASN A 194 6.83 14.86 6.11
C ASN A 194 7.31 15.61 7.36
N ASN A 195 8.62 15.65 7.59
CA ASN A 195 9.24 16.28 8.77
C ASN A 195 9.83 17.69 8.50
N GLY A 196 9.74 18.20 7.26
CA GLY A 196 10.05 19.60 6.91
C GLY A 196 11.53 19.91 6.63
N TYR A 197 12.42 18.90 6.48
CA TYR A 197 13.85 19.07 6.12
C TYR A 197 14.21 18.46 4.76
N TYR A 198 13.24 18.47 3.83
CA TYR A 198 13.34 17.82 2.54
C TYR A 198 14.51 18.33 1.68
N LYS A 199 14.74 19.64 1.63
CA LYS A 199 15.78 20.24 0.80
C LYS A 199 17.19 19.84 1.23
N GLU A 200 17.42 19.79 2.53
CA GLU A 200 18.68 19.36 3.13
C GLU A 200 18.95 17.88 2.80
N MET A 201 17.95 17.01 2.96
CA MET A 201 18.09 15.59 2.64
C MET A 201 18.32 15.35 1.14
N VAL A 202 17.63 16.07 0.27
CA VAL A 202 17.87 16.04 -1.19
C VAL A 202 19.31 16.43 -1.51
N GLY A 203 19.85 17.48 -0.85
CA GLY A 203 21.25 17.92 -1.01
C GLY A 203 22.23 16.81 -0.67
N LEU A 204 22.05 16.19 0.49
CA LEU A 204 22.91 15.12 1.00
C LEU A 204 22.88 13.87 0.09
N ILE A 205 21.68 13.35 -0.22
CA ILE A 205 21.51 12.16 -1.07
C ILE A 205 22.06 12.39 -2.48
N ARG A 206 21.86 13.60 -3.04
CA ARG A 206 22.44 14.00 -4.33
C ARG A 206 23.96 13.95 -4.30
N ALA A 207 24.57 14.52 -3.27
CA ALA A 207 26.03 14.54 -3.14
C ALA A 207 26.59 13.10 -3.03
N LEU A 208 25.97 12.27 -2.16
CA LEU A 208 26.36 10.88 -1.94
C LEU A 208 26.25 10.05 -3.23
N PHE A 209 25.08 10.06 -3.90
CA PHE A 209 24.85 9.26 -5.11
C PHE A 209 25.57 9.84 -6.33
N GLY A 210 25.65 11.18 -6.44
CA GLY A 210 26.36 11.84 -7.52
C GLY A 210 27.84 11.45 -7.58
N LYS A 211 28.52 11.44 -6.43
CA LYS A 211 29.92 11.01 -6.33
C LYS A 211 30.08 9.52 -6.59
N ALA A 212 29.21 8.68 -6.05
CA ALA A 212 29.31 7.23 -6.14
C ALA A 212 28.95 6.65 -7.52
N LEU A 213 27.96 7.25 -8.21
CA LEU A 213 27.34 6.65 -9.40
C LEU A 213 27.71 7.35 -10.73
N LYS A 214 28.19 8.61 -10.70
CA LYS A 214 28.46 9.38 -11.93
C LYS A 214 29.92 9.31 -12.37
N THR A 215 30.83 9.65 -11.48
CA THR A 215 32.27 9.79 -11.78
C THR A 215 33.09 8.85 -10.88
N ASN A 216 32.82 7.56 -11.02
CA ASN A 216 33.44 6.52 -10.22
C ASN A 216 34.01 5.43 -11.13
N ASP A 217 35.32 5.51 -11.40
CA ASP A 217 36.02 4.54 -12.27
C ASP A 217 36.09 3.13 -11.65
N ALA A 218 35.93 3.03 -10.34
CA ALA A 218 35.84 1.77 -9.62
C ALA A 218 34.47 1.08 -9.76
N LEU A 219 33.43 1.77 -10.26
CA LEU A 219 32.10 1.20 -10.42
C LEU A 219 32.04 0.24 -11.61
N PHE A 220 31.56 -0.99 -11.39
CA PHE A 220 31.13 -1.92 -12.43
C PHE A 220 29.69 -1.63 -12.85
N MET A 221 28.79 -1.70 -11.89
CA MET A 221 27.38 -1.39 -12.08
C MET A 221 26.74 -1.03 -10.74
N ALA A 222 25.64 -0.29 -10.80
CA ALA A 222 24.79 -0.06 -9.64
C ALA A 222 23.35 -0.46 -9.92
N VAL A 223 22.67 -0.95 -8.87
CA VAL A 223 21.24 -1.23 -8.87
C VAL A 223 20.59 -0.49 -7.71
N LEU A 224 19.56 0.26 -8.00
CA LEU A 224 18.76 0.99 -7.02
C LEU A 224 17.32 0.51 -7.07
N THR A 225 16.66 0.47 -5.93
CA THR A 225 15.21 0.21 -5.84
C THR A 225 14.50 1.29 -5.06
N GLY A 226 13.24 1.57 -5.43
CA GLY A 226 12.34 2.50 -4.77
C GLY A 226 10.91 2.37 -5.27
N CYS A 227 10.02 3.20 -4.75
CA CYS A 227 8.62 3.26 -5.19
C CYS A 227 8.39 4.36 -6.23
N LEU A 228 9.01 5.52 -6.04
CA LEU A 228 8.83 6.68 -6.91
C LEU A 228 10.06 6.91 -7.79
N ARG A 229 9.83 7.48 -8.96
CA ARG A 229 10.90 8.03 -9.79
C ARG A 229 11.08 9.51 -9.45
N ILE A 230 12.05 9.82 -8.58
CA ILE A 230 12.39 11.18 -8.19
C ILE A 230 13.47 11.71 -9.14
N SER A 231 13.11 11.98 -10.41
CA SER A 231 14.09 12.33 -11.42
C SER A 231 14.31 13.83 -11.57
N LYS A 232 13.28 14.63 -11.39
CA LYS A 232 13.37 16.10 -11.60
C LYS A 232 14.05 16.84 -10.46
N GLU A 233 14.08 16.26 -9.28
CA GLU A 233 14.72 16.89 -8.14
C GLU A 233 16.21 16.69 -8.08
N SER A 234 16.86 16.78 -9.22
CA SER A 234 18.30 16.96 -9.20
C SER A 234 19.15 15.91 -8.44
N ILE A 235 18.56 14.88 -7.80
CA ILE A 235 19.33 13.75 -7.26
C ILE A 235 20.03 13.04 -8.39
N PHE A 236 19.32 12.86 -9.49
CA PHE A 236 19.84 12.23 -10.71
C PHE A 236 20.09 13.24 -11.84
N THR A 237 19.98 14.54 -11.58
CA THR A 237 20.28 15.58 -12.58
C THR A 237 21.72 15.50 -12.99
N GLY A 238 21.96 15.31 -14.29
CA GLY A 238 23.28 15.15 -14.86
C GLY A 238 23.86 13.73 -14.80
N LEU A 239 23.12 12.71 -14.36
CA LEU A 239 23.47 11.31 -14.51
C LEU A 239 22.98 10.80 -15.87
N ASN A 240 23.81 10.90 -16.92
CA ASN A 240 23.45 10.45 -18.27
C ASN A 240 23.54 8.93 -18.44
N ASN A 241 24.10 8.22 -17.45
CA ASN A 241 24.29 6.77 -17.41
C ASN A 241 23.21 6.01 -16.66
N PHE A 242 22.06 6.67 -16.38
CA PHE A 242 20.99 6.17 -15.54
C PHE A 242 19.87 5.57 -16.37
N LYS A 243 19.57 4.29 -16.16
CA LYS A 243 18.44 3.61 -16.78
C LYS A 243 17.33 3.41 -15.74
N VAL A 244 16.20 4.07 -15.95
CA VAL A 244 15.02 3.89 -15.11
C VAL A 244 14.13 2.81 -15.72
N LEU A 245 13.71 1.88 -14.90
CA LEU A 245 12.91 0.70 -15.23
C LEU A 245 11.66 0.73 -14.35
N SER A 246 10.62 1.35 -14.88
CA SER A 246 9.34 1.56 -14.18
C SER A 246 8.37 0.39 -14.37
N ILE A 247 7.20 0.48 -13.76
CA ILE A 247 6.10 -0.48 -13.97
C ILE A 247 5.48 -0.38 -15.38
N LEU A 248 5.84 0.62 -16.18
CA LEU A 248 5.39 0.74 -17.57
C LEU A 248 6.35 0.10 -18.58
N ASP A 249 7.56 -0.28 -18.16
CA ASP A 249 8.57 -0.87 -19.01
C ASP A 249 8.35 -2.38 -19.18
N ASN A 250 8.45 -2.89 -20.41
CA ASN A 250 8.38 -4.33 -20.69
C ASN A 250 9.66 -5.07 -20.29
N SER A 251 10.75 -4.35 -20.03
CA SER A 251 11.98 -4.96 -19.49
C SER A 251 11.80 -5.23 -18.00
N PHE A 252 12.07 -6.45 -17.55
CA PHE A 252 11.95 -6.88 -16.15
C PHE A 252 10.53 -6.84 -15.59
N ASP A 253 9.50 -6.91 -16.44
CA ASP A 253 8.09 -6.82 -16.03
C ASP A 253 7.62 -8.04 -15.23
N GLU A 254 8.22 -9.23 -15.44
CA GLU A 254 7.94 -10.45 -14.68
C GLU A 254 8.90 -10.68 -13.49
N GLN A 255 9.94 -9.85 -13.34
CA GLN A 255 11.01 -10.10 -12.36
C GLN A 255 10.68 -9.60 -10.94
N PHE A 256 9.64 -8.79 -10.81
CA PHE A 256 9.12 -8.30 -9.54
C PHE A 256 7.65 -8.69 -9.40
N GLY A 257 7.29 -9.29 -8.27
CA GLY A 257 5.97 -9.87 -8.11
C GLY A 257 5.89 -11.32 -8.61
N PHE A 258 4.70 -11.92 -8.60
CA PHE A 258 4.47 -13.27 -9.09
C PHE A 258 3.60 -13.27 -10.35
N THR A 259 3.97 -14.07 -11.33
CA THR A 259 3.15 -14.37 -12.51
C THR A 259 2.11 -15.45 -12.18
N GLU A 260 1.06 -15.57 -12.99
CA GLU A 260 0.05 -16.62 -12.78
C GLU A 260 0.64 -18.05 -12.85
N PRO A 261 1.58 -18.39 -13.76
CA PRO A 261 2.24 -19.70 -13.71
C PRO A 261 2.96 -19.97 -12.40
N GLU A 262 3.70 -19.00 -11.85
CA GLU A 262 4.41 -19.13 -10.58
C GLU A 262 3.43 -19.30 -9.40
N VAL A 263 2.30 -18.60 -9.40
CA VAL A 263 1.25 -18.79 -8.38
C VAL A 263 0.64 -20.18 -8.48
N LYS A 264 0.40 -20.69 -9.70
CA LYS A 264 -0.09 -22.07 -9.91
C LYS A 264 0.88 -23.12 -9.39
N GLU A 265 2.19 -22.95 -9.67
CA GLU A 265 3.23 -23.85 -9.16
C GLU A 265 3.30 -23.79 -7.63
N LEU A 266 3.22 -22.60 -7.04
CA LEU A 266 3.19 -22.40 -5.61
C LEU A 266 1.97 -23.09 -4.98
N LEU A 267 0.77 -22.93 -5.54
CA LEU A 267 -0.45 -23.58 -5.06
C LEU A 267 -0.36 -25.11 -5.18
N ALA A 268 0.16 -25.64 -6.27
CA ALA A 268 0.34 -27.06 -6.47
C ALA A 268 1.31 -27.67 -5.45
N ALA A 269 2.38 -26.95 -5.08
CA ALA A 269 3.32 -27.38 -4.04
C ALA A 269 2.66 -27.60 -2.67
N TYR A 270 1.54 -26.89 -2.40
CA TYR A 270 0.77 -27.00 -1.16
C TYR A 270 -0.58 -27.70 -1.31
N LYS A 271 -0.91 -28.20 -2.50
CA LYS A 271 -2.21 -28.86 -2.82
C LYS A 271 -3.40 -27.94 -2.56
N LEU A 272 -3.31 -26.72 -3.04
CA LEU A 272 -4.29 -25.64 -2.87
C LEU A 272 -4.75 -25.07 -4.24
N GLU A 273 -4.69 -25.86 -5.32
CA GLU A 273 -4.98 -25.41 -6.69
C GLU A 273 -6.40 -24.86 -6.83
N GLU A 274 -7.35 -25.38 -6.06
CA GLU A 274 -8.74 -24.90 -6.02
C GLU A 274 -8.89 -23.48 -5.48
N LYS A 275 -7.86 -22.95 -4.80
CA LYS A 275 -7.85 -21.58 -4.26
C LYS A 275 -7.43 -20.51 -5.26
N LEU A 276 -6.99 -20.90 -6.45
CA LEU A 276 -6.56 -19.95 -7.48
C LEU A 276 -7.60 -18.87 -7.79
N PRO A 277 -8.91 -19.16 -7.95
CA PRO A 277 -9.90 -18.11 -8.23
C PRO A 277 -10.02 -17.07 -7.11
N GLU A 278 -9.96 -17.51 -5.83
CA GLU A 278 -9.99 -16.62 -4.67
C GLU A 278 -8.75 -15.73 -4.62
N ILE A 279 -7.55 -16.32 -4.82
CA ILE A 279 -6.27 -15.61 -4.82
C ILE A 279 -6.21 -14.61 -5.98
N LYS A 280 -6.73 -14.97 -7.14
CA LYS A 280 -6.80 -14.09 -8.31
C LYS A 280 -7.68 -12.88 -8.05
N GLU A 281 -8.87 -13.06 -7.51
CA GLU A 281 -9.79 -11.97 -7.17
C GLU A 281 -9.17 -10.97 -6.17
N TRP A 282 -8.40 -11.49 -5.19
CA TRP A 282 -7.93 -10.68 -4.08
C TRP A 282 -6.56 -10.05 -4.29
N TYR A 283 -5.62 -10.69 -5.01
CA TYR A 283 -4.20 -10.33 -4.99
C TYR A 283 -3.55 -10.19 -6.36
N ASP A 284 -4.29 -10.47 -7.44
CA ASP A 284 -3.88 -10.25 -8.82
C ASP A 284 -4.16 -8.81 -9.29
N GLY A 285 -4.05 -8.58 -10.58
CA GLY A 285 -4.57 -7.40 -11.27
C GLY A 285 -3.57 -6.26 -11.44
N TYR A 286 -2.32 -6.41 -11.00
CA TYR A 286 -1.28 -5.45 -11.32
C TYR A 286 -0.75 -5.70 -12.74
N ARG A 287 -0.59 -4.60 -13.51
CA ARG A 287 -0.02 -4.65 -14.86
C ARG A 287 1.33 -3.98 -14.87
N PHE A 288 2.40 -4.77 -15.02
CA PHE A 288 3.75 -4.28 -15.23
C PHE A 288 4.14 -4.54 -16.69
N GLY A 289 4.46 -3.48 -17.44
CA GLY A 289 4.71 -3.61 -18.88
C GLY A 289 3.61 -4.41 -19.59
N SER A 290 3.96 -5.61 -20.07
CA SER A 290 3.05 -6.55 -20.71
C SER A 290 2.55 -7.68 -19.81
N ALA A 291 3.07 -7.80 -18.57
CA ALA A 291 2.79 -8.90 -17.66
C ALA A 291 1.68 -8.57 -16.63
N ASP A 292 0.84 -9.55 -16.33
CA ASP A 292 -0.10 -9.51 -15.23
C ASP A 292 0.56 -10.12 -13.99
N ILE A 293 0.52 -9.40 -12.88
CA ILE A 293 1.35 -9.67 -11.70
C ILE A 293 0.53 -9.67 -10.42
N TYR A 294 0.77 -10.67 -9.58
CA TYR A 294 0.24 -10.78 -8.22
C TYR A 294 1.20 -10.14 -7.21
N CYS A 295 0.64 -9.60 -6.12
CA CYS A 295 1.46 -9.13 -5.00
C CYS A 295 2.02 -10.31 -4.18
N PRO A 296 3.34 -10.52 -4.12
CA PRO A 296 3.94 -11.68 -3.44
C PRO A 296 3.61 -11.78 -1.96
N TRP A 297 3.66 -10.64 -1.26
CA TRP A 297 3.38 -10.57 0.17
C TRP A 297 2.01 -11.13 0.51
N ASP A 298 0.99 -10.75 -0.26
CA ASP A 298 -0.40 -11.10 0.01
C ASP A 298 -0.63 -12.58 -0.29
N VAL A 299 -0.11 -13.05 -1.44
CA VAL A 299 -0.18 -14.45 -1.85
C VAL A 299 0.48 -15.36 -0.82
N ILE A 300 1.71 -15.06 -0.40
CA ILE A 300 2.46 -15.88 0.57
C ILE A 300 1.75 -15.91 1.92
N ASN A 301 1.31 -14.76 2.44
CA ASN A 301 0.61 -14.70 3.72
C ASN A 301 -0.73 -15.47 3.70
N HIS A 302 -1.46 -15.40 2.58
CA HIS A 302 -2.72 -16.12 2.47
C HIS A 302 -2.51 -17.63 2.39
N ILE A 303 -1.55 -18.10 1.59
CA ILE A 303 -1.22 -19.52 1.49
C ILE A 303 -0.72 -20.07 2.83
N ASP A 304 0.07 -19.30 3.58
CA ASP A 304 0.53 -19.72 4.91
C ASP A 304 -0.64 -19.94 5.88
N ARG A 305 -1.66 -19.08 5.85
CA ARG A 305 -2.90 -19.28 6.60
C ARG A 305 -3.70 -20.48 6.13
N LEU A 306 -3.80 -20.70 4.82
CA LEU A 306 -4.50 -21.85 4.25
C LEU A 306 -3.85 -23.18 4.62
N ARG A 307 -2.52 -23.21 4.79
CA ARG A 307 -1.79 -24.40 5.30
C ARG A 307 -2.23 -24.79 6.70
N VAL A 308 -2.51 -23.80 7.55
CA VAL A 308 -2.96 -24.04 8.94
C VAL A 308 -4.44 -24.36 8.96
N ASN A 309 -5.25 -23.68 8.16
CA ASN A 309 -6.69 -23.89 8.06
C ASN A 309 -7.15 -23.65 6.63
N SER A 310 -7.45 -24.71 5.89
CA SER A 310 -7.88 -24.66 4.49
C SER A 310 -9.21 -23.93 4.26
N ALA A 311 -10.01 -23.72 5.32
CA ALA A 311 -11.25 -22.94 5.30
C ALA A 311 -11.02 -21.43 5.52
N SER A 312 -9.77 -20.98 5.70
CA SER A 312 -9.45 -19.56 5.85
C SER A 312 -9.90 -18.79 4.62
N ARG A 313 -10.55 -17.64 4.84
CA ARG A 313 -10.95 -16.72 3.77
C ARG A 313 -9.84 -15.73 3.49
N ALA A 314 -9.76 -15.28 2.25
CA ALA A 314 -8.88 -14.19 1.86
C ALA A 314 -9.24 -12.90 2.62
N GLN A 315 -8.23 -12.11 2.93
CA GLN A 315 -8.35 -10.86 3.67
C GLN A 315 -7.32 -9.84 3.18
N SER A 316 -7.45 -8.58 3.58
CA SER A 316 -6.44 -7.57 3.28
C SER A 316 -5.26 -7.69 4.23
N TYR A 317 -4.06 -7.75 3.65
CA TYR A 317 -2.77 -7.68 4.33
C TYR A 317 -2.13 -6.28 4.21
N TRP A 318 -2.63 -5.43 3.29
CA TRP A 318 -2.15 -4.05 3.09
C TRP A 318 -2.60 -3.09 4.19
N ILE A 319 -3.77 -3.29 4.77
CA ILE A 319 -4.40 -2.36 5.72
C ILE A 319 -3.52 -2.12 6.94
N ASN A 320 -2.82 -3.15 7.44
CA ASN A 320 -2.12 -3.09 8.72
C ASN A 320 -0.63 -2.77 8.63
N THR A 321 -0.04 -2.60 7.44
CA THR A 321 1.41 -2.57 7.30
C THR A 321 1.95 -1.44 6.42
N SER A 322 1.11 -0.67 5.71
CA SER A 322 1.48 0.57 5.04
C SER A 322 0.56 1.69 5.49
N SER A 323 1.11 2.87 5.70
CA SER A 323 0.26 4.03 5.94
C SER A 323 -0.58 4.27 4.69
N ASN A 324 -1.90 4.02 4.79
CA ASN A 324 -2.86 4.37 3.74
C ASN A 324 -3.08 5.89 3.64
N GLU A 325 -2.11 6.65 4.15
CA GLU A 325 -2.13 8.10 4.23
C GLU A 325 -2.22 8.77 2.84
N LEU A 326 -1.61 8.13 1.82
CA LEU A 326 -1.75 8.63 0.45
C LEU A 326 -3.20 8.59 -0.04
N VAL A 327 -3.91 7.49 0.19
CA VAL A 327 -5.33 7.37 -0.21
C VAL A 327 -6.18 8.33 0.61
N LYS A 328 -5.93 8.43 1.92
CA LYS A 328 -6.61 9.39 2.79
C LYS A 328 -6.40 10.82 2.31
N ARG A 329 -5.15 11.23 2.09
CA ARG A 329 -4.77 12.56 1.60
C ARG A 329 -5.41 12.88 0.25
N PHE A 330 -5.50 11.88 -0.63
CA PHE A 330 -6.17 11.99 -1.91
C PHE A 330 -7.68 12.22 -1.75
N ILE A 331 -8.34 11.46 -0.91
CA ILE A 331 -9.78 11.59 -0.62
C ILE A 331 -10.08 12.95 0.03
N ASP A 332 -9.22 13.43 0.94
CA ASP A 332 -9.37 14.74 1.59
C ASP A 332 -9.32 15.90 0.60
N LYS A 333 -8.48 15.81 -0.44
CA LYS A 333 -8.31 16.84 -1.49
C LYS A 333 -9.30 16.71 -2.65
N ALA A 334 -10.10 15.63 -2.69
CA ALA A 334 -10.99 15.33 -3.81
C ALA A 334 -12.09 16.40 -3.95
N ASP A 335 -12.14 17.05 -5.10
CA ASP A 335 -13.27 17.85 -5.55
C ASP A 335 -14.43 16.96 -6.04
N LYS A 336 -15.50 17.56 -6.57
CA LYS A 336 -16.68 16.82 -7.04
C LYS A 336 -16.31 15.83 -8.16
N THR A 337 -15.55 16.29 -9.16
CA THR A 337 -15.16 15.47 -10.32
C THR A 337 -14.29 14.28 -9.85
N THR A 338 -13.33 14.54 -8.99
CA THR A 338 -12.46 13.51 -8.43
C THR A 338 -13.22 12.50 -7.60
N ARG A 339 -14.26 12.92 -6.85
CA ARG A 339 -15.12 11.99 -6.10
C ARG A 339 -15.91 11.08 -7.03
N ASP A 340 -16.47 11.63 -8.11
CA ASP A 340 -17.19 10.83 -9.12
C ASP A 340 -16.25 9.81 -9.78
N GLU A 341 -14.98 10.16 -10.02
CA GLU A 341 -13.95 9.25 -10.54
C GLU A 341 -13.54 8.17 -9.52
N ILE A 342 -13.44 8.51 -8.24
CA ILE A 342 -13.23 7.51 -7.16
C ILE A 342 -14.38 6.52 -7.10
N GLU A 343 -15.62 7.00 -7.28
CA GLU A 343 -16.81 6.12 -7.32
C GLU A 343 -16.76 5.14 -8.49
N GLN A 344 -16.39 5.60 -9.68
CA GLN A 344 -16.17 4.76 -10.85
C GLN A 344 -15.12 3.66 -10.57
N LEU A 345 -13.98 4.05 -10.00
CA LEU A 345 -12.92 3.10 -9.65
C LEU A 345 -13.38 2.05 -8.62
N VAL A 346 -14.08 2.47 -7.57
CA VAL A 346 -14.60 1.55 -6.54
C VAL A 346 -15.68 0.64 -7.12
N ALA A 347 -16.46 1.12 -8.10
CA ALA A 347 -17.41 0.30 -8.87
C ALA A 347 -16.74 -0.68 -9.85
N GLY A 348 -15.42 -0.61 -10.02
CA GLY A 348 -14.66 -1.45 -10.95
C GLY A 348 -14.57 -0.90 -12.37
N GLU A 349 -14.96 0.37 -12.57
CA GLU A 349 -14.87 1.06 -13.85
C GLU A 349 -13.50 1.71 -14.01
N ALA A 350 -13.03 1.85 -15.26
CA ALA A 350 -11.78 2.54 -15.56
C ALA A 350 -11.98 4.06 -15.67
N ILE A 351 -11.00 4.82 -15.23
CA ILE A 351 -10.88 6.26 -15.50
C ILE A 351 -9.69 6.54 -16.40
N GLU A 352 -9.73 7.64 -17.14
CA GLU A 352 -8.66 8.03 -18.07
C GLU A 352 -7.83 9.16 -17.48
N LYS A 353 -6.51 8.97 -17.39
CA LYS A 353 -5.57 9.95 -16.80
C LYS A 353 -4.26 10.03 -17.56
N ASN A 354 -3.78 11.26 -17.69
CA ASN A 354 -2.40 11.53 -18.11
C ASN A 354 -1.48 11.41 -16.89
N LEU A 355 -0.60 10.41 -16.89
CA LEU A 355 0.32 10.15 -15.78
C LEU A 355 1.63 10.93 -15.95
N ARG A 356 2.08 11.51 -14.85
CA ARG A 356 3.43 12.07 -14.73
C ARG A 356 4.23 11.17 -13.80
N LEU A 357 5.08 10.34 -14.37
CA LEU A 357 5.91 9.40 -13.58
C LEU A 357 7.06 10.10 -12.86
N GLU A 358 7.47 11.26 -13.35
CA GLU A 358 8.55 12.08 -12.81
C GLU A 358 7.97 13.20 -11.96
N LEU A 359 7.78 12.93 -10.67
CA LEU A 359 7.28 13.88 -9.69
C LEU A 359 8.25 14.04 -8.54
N THR A 360 8.39 15.26 -8.06
CA THR A 360 9.08 15.57 -6.81
C THR A 360 8.09 15.52 -5.66
N TYR A 361 8.55 15.31 -4.43
CA TYR A 361 7.67 15.36 -3.26
C TYR A 361 6.98 16.73 -3.11
N ASP A 362 7.67 17.82 -3.43
CA ASP A 362 7.08 19.18 -3.43
C ASP A 362 5.96 19.35 -4.48
N GLU A 363 6.02 18.60 -5.59
CA GLU A 363 4.99 18.64 -6.63
C GLU A 363 3.77 17.77 -6.36
N ILE A 364 3.89 16.74 -5.49
CA ILE A 364 2.80 15.78 -5.25
C ILE A 364 1.50 16.50 -4.89
N ASP A 365 1.60 17.51 -4.04
CA ASP A 365 0.43 18.25 -3.52
C ASP A 365 -0.05 19.39 -4.39
N ASN A 366 0.67 19.73 -5.46
CA ASN A 366 0.35 20.88 -6.29
C ASN A 366 -0.89 20.67 -7.18
N SER A 367 -1.24 19.40 -7.46
CA SER A 367 -2.44 19.08 -8.22
C SER A 367 -2.97 17.70 -7.92
N ILE A 368 -4.28 17.51 -8.11
CA ILE A 368 -4.93 16.20 -7.99
C ILE A 368 -4.39 15.19 -9.03
N ASN A 369 -3.96 15.67 -10.21
CA ASN A 369 -3.37 14.83 -11.25
C ASN A 369 -2.04 14.22 -10.81
N ASN A 370 -1.25 14.91 -10.00
CA ASN A 370 -0.02 14.37 -9.44
C ASN A 370 -0.32 13.25 -8.44
N LEU A 371 -1.38 13.40 -7.64
CA LEU A 371 -1.80 12.35 -6.71
C LEU A 371 -2.27 11.09 -7.44
N TRP A 372 -2.96 11.21 -8.58
CA TRP A 372 -3.28 10.05 -9.44
C TRP A 372 -2.02 9.29 -9.86
N SER A 373 -0.99 10.03 -10.29
CA SER A 373 0.30 9.43 -10.69
C SER A 373 1.01 8.73 -9.53
N VAL A 374 0.95 9.29 -8.32
CA VAL A 374 1.53 8.68 -7.12
C VAL A 374 0.75 7.43 -6.71
N LEU A 375 -0.58 7.44 -6.74
CA LEU A 375 -1.40 6.27 -6.46
C LEU A 375 -1.10 5.12 -7.44
N PHE A 376 -0.86 5.44 -8.70
CA PHE A 376 -0.46 4.47 -9.71
C PHE A 376 0.94 3.88 -9.41
N THR A 377 1.95 4.70 -9.19
CA THR A 377 3.33 4.21 -8.97
C THR A 377 3.50 3.47 -7.65
N THR A 378 2.67 3.77 -6.65
CA THR A 378 2.70 3.11 -5.34
C THR A 378 1.80 1.86 -5.25
N GLY A 379 1.05 1.55 -6.32
CA GLY A 379 0.26 0.31 -6.43
C GLY A 379 -1.18 0.39 -5.90
N TYR A 380 -1.69 1.58 -5.60
CA TYR A 380 -3.12 1.76 -5.32
C TYR A 380 -3.99 1.78 -6.58
N LEU A 381 -3.37 2.01 -7.73
CA LEU A 381 -3.98 1.91 -9.05
C LEU A 381 -3.06 1.10 -9.96
N THR A 382 -3.65 0.52 -11.01
CA THR A 382 -2.95 -0.12 -12.11
C THR A 382 -3.55 0.35 -13.44
N GLN A 383 -2.91 -0.02 -14.56
CA GLN A 383 -3.40 0.33 -15.90
C GLN A 383 -3.95 -0.90 -16.61
N THR A 384 -4.95 -0.70 -17.45
CA THR A 384 -5.52 -1.73 -18.33
C THR A 384 -5.28 -1.45 -19.81
N GLY A 385 -4.59 -0.37 -20.14
CA GLY A 385 -4.28 0.05 -21.51
C GLY A 385 -4.18 1.57 -21.60
N MET A 386 -4.04 2.03 -22.84
CA MET A 386 -3.99 3.45 -23.19
C MET A 386 -5.14 3.80 -24.13
N THR A 387 -5.54 5.06 -24.12
CA THR A 387 -6.44 5.65 -25.12
C THR A 387 -5.64 6.08 -26.38
N ASP A 388 -6.32 6.37 -27.46
CA ASP A 388 -5.69 6.82 -28.73
C ASP A 388 -4.92 8.14 -28.58
N ASP A 389 -5.30 8.99 -27.62
CA ASP A 389 -4.65 10.26 -27.28
C ASP A 389 -3.55 10.12 -26.21
N GLY A 390 -3.24 8.90 -25.77
CA GLY A 390 -2.11 8.59 -24.91
C GLY A 390 -2.40 8.66 -23.41
N ALA A 391 -3.66 8.82 -22.99
CA ALA A 391 -4.04 8.72 -21.59
C ALA A 391 -4.09 7.24 -21.14
N TYR A 392 -3.74 6.98 -19.87
CA TYR A 392 -3.83 5.64 -19.29
C TYR A 392 -5.23 5.38 -18.74
N LYS A 393 -5.76 4.17 -19.01
CA LYS A 393 -6.98 3.66 -18.39
C LYS A 393 -6.61 3.03 -17.05
N LEU A 394 -6.94 3.72 -15.96
CA LEU A 394 -6.60 3.32 -14.60
C LEU A 394 -7.77 2.61 -13.94
N VAL A 395 -7.45 1.55 -13.18
CA VAL A 395 -8.40 0.80 -12.34
C VAL A 395 -7.78 0.51 -10.98
N ILE A 396 -8.61 0.18 -10.01
CA ILE A 396 -8.16 -0.46 -8.76
C ILE A 396 -7.76 -1.90 -9.10
N PRO A 397 -6.53 -2.36 -8.74
CA PRO A 397 -6.01 -3.63 -9.24
C PRO A 397 -6.84 -4.83 -8.80
N ASN A 398 -7.29 -4.87 -7.55
CA ASN A 398 -7.91 -6.05 -6.98
C ASN A 398 -8.86 -5.73 -5.81
N ARG A 399 -9.45 -6.78 -5.25
CA ARG A 399 -10.39 -6.65 -4.13
C ARG A 399 -9.74 -6.12 -2.87
N GLU A 400 -8.50 -6.51 -2.57
CA GLU A 400 -7.78 -6.03 -1.40
C GLU A 400 -7.64 -4.51 -1.39
N ILE A 401 -7.13 -3.94 -2.48
CA ILE A 401 -6.96 -2.49 -2.61
C ILE A 401 -8.31 -1.77 -2.63
N ARG A 402 -9.35 -2.38 -3.21
CA ARG A 402 -10.71 -1.83 -3.17
C ARG A 402 -11.22 -1.70 -1.74
N GLU A 403 -10.96 -2.68 -0.87
CA GLU A 403 -11.31 -2.59 0.54
C GLU A 403 -10.54 -1.47 1.26
N VAL A 404 -9.28 -1.19 0.91
CA VAL A 404 -8.53 -0.03 1.41
C VAL A 404 -9.25 1.28 1.07
N TYR A 405 -9.67 1.47 -0.19
CA TYR A 405 -10.43 2.66 -0.59
C TYR A 405 -11.73 2.79 0.20
N LYS A 406 -12.52 1.72 0.31
CA LYS A 406 -13.78 1.71 1.05
C LYS A 406 -13.59 2.13 2.51
N LEU A 407 -12.56 1.60 3.19
CA LEU A 407 -12.25 1.95 4.58
C LEU A 407 -11.84 3.42 4.74
N GLN A 408 -10.97 3.93 3.87
CA GLN A 408 -10.53 5.33 3.93
C GLN A 408 -11.70 6.30 3.64
N ILE A 409 -12.60 5.96 2.73
CA ILE A 409 -13.82 6.74 2.46
C ILE A 409 -14.74 6.74 3.69
N GLN A 410 -14.92 5.60 4.37
CA GLN A 410 -15.70 5.52 5.59
C GLN A 410 -15.10 6.36 6.73
N GLU A 411 -13.77 6.33 6.91
CA GLU A 411 -13.09 7.14 7.92
C GLU A 411 -13.19 8.64 7.61
N TRP A 412 -12.97 9.02 6.35
CA TRP A 412 -13.15 10.39 5.89
C TRP A 412 -14.59 10.89 6.18
N PHE A 413 -15.57 10.07 5.87
CA PHE A 413 -16.96 10.42 6.12
C PHE A 413 -17.24 10.64 7.62
N LYS A 414 -16.78 9.74 8.50
CA LYS A 414 -16.90 9.89 9.96
C LYS A 414 -16.26 11.20 10.45
N GLN A 415 -15.11 11.59 9.90
CA GLN A 415 -14.45 12.86 10.26
C GLN A 415 -15.25 14.07 9.81
N LYS A 416 -15.83 14.03 8.58
CA LYS A 416 -16.71 15.12 8.07
C LYS A 416 -17.98 15.27 8.91
N LEU A 417 -18.59 14.17 9.37
CA LEU A 417 -19.72 14.21 10.28
C LEU A 417 -19.36 14.90 11.60
N LYS A 418 -18.21 14.56 12.21
CA LYS A 418 -17.74 15.18 13.47
C LYS A 418 -17.47 16.69 13.32
N ALA A 419 -16.97 17.13 12.17
CA ALA A 419 -16.70 18.54 11.89
C ALA A 419 -17.96 19.37 11.57
N GLY A 420 -19.03 18.73 11.10
CA GLY A 420 -20.27 19.38 10.66
C GLY A 420 -21.41 19.41 11.71
N ARG A 421 -21.11 19.47 12.99
CA ARG A 421 -22.10 19.36 14.09
C ARG A 421 -23.33 20.26 13.94
N GLU A 422 -23.18 21.52 13.52
CA GLU A 422 -24.31 22.44 13.31
C GLU A 422 -25.25 22.01 12.17
N GLN A 423 -24.69 21.40 11.12
CA GLN A 423 -25.50 20.90 9.99
C GLN A 423 -26.24 19.60 10.31
N ILE A 424 -25.75 18.84 11.28
CA ILE A 424 -26.36 17.58 11.71
C ILE A 424 -27.42 17.82 12.79
N ALA A 425 -27.37 18.90 13.56
CA ALA A 425 -28.31 19.21 14.59
C ALA A 425 -29.76 19.32 14.04
N SER A 426 -29.93 19.93 12.87
CA SER A 426 -31.26 20.01 12.22
C SER A 426 -31.77 18.64 11.75
N PHE A 427 -30.89 17.71 11.42
CA PHE A 427 -31.27 16.33 11.13
C PHE A 427 -31.73 15.60 12.39
N TRP A 428 -30.99 15.72 13.51
CA TRP A 428 -31.37 15.08 14.76
C TRP A 428 -32.71 15.57 15.27
N GLN A 429 -32.97 16.88 15.19
CA GLN A 429 -34.26 17.44 15.57
C GLN A 429 -35.41 16.86 14.70
N ALA A 430 -35.30 16.94 13.37
CA ALA A 430 -36.29 16.38 12.46
C ALA A 430 -36.50 14.87 12.68
N PHE A 431 -35.45 14.12 12.98
CA PHE A 431 -35.50 12.68 13.23
C PHE A 431 -36.25 12.37 14.55
N ALA A 432 -36.00 13.13 15.62
CA ALA A 432 -36.68 12.95 16.89
C ALA A 432 -38.16 13.37 16.81
N GLU A 433 -38.51 14.38 16.00
CA GLU A 433 -39.86 14.87 15.80
C GLU A 433 -40.74 13.99 14.87
N GLY A 434 -40.09 13.08 14.10
CA GLY A 434 -40.80 12.23 13.13
C GLY A 434 -41.04 12.91 11.78
N ASP A 435 -40.37 14.04 11.48
CA ASP A 435 -40.48 14.75 10.21
C ASP A 435 -39.71 14.01 9.11
N ALA A 436 -40.37 13.06 8.45
CA ALA A 436 -39.81 12.24 7.41
C ALA A 436 -39.30 13.05 6.20
N GLU A 437 -39.99 14.16 5.84
CA GLU A 437 -39.61 14.98 4.70
C GLU A 437 -38.32 15.76 4.97
N ALA A 438 -38.18 16.35 6.14
CA ALA A 438 -36.96 17.03 6.56
C ALA A 438 -35.77 16.05 6.68
N VAL A 439 -36.02 14.86 7.28
CA VAL A 439 -35.01 13.78 7.36
C VAL A 439 -34.57 13.36 5.96
N GLU A 440 -35.48 13.09 5.03
CA GLU A 440 -35.19 12.73 3.64
C GLU A 440 -34.33 13.81 2.95
N LYS A 441 -34.73 15.07 3.06
CA LYS A 441 -34.00 16.21 2.47
C LYS A 441 -32.58 16.32 3.01
N GLN A 442 -32.40 16.18 4.33
CA GLN A 442 -31.09 16.25 4.96
C GLN A 442 -30.19 15.06 4.55
N LEU A 443 -30.75 13.83 4.57
CA LEU A 443 -30.03 12.64 4.13
C LEU A 443 -29.61 12.73 2.65
N ASN A 444 -30.51 13.18 1.76
CA ASN A 444 -30.19 13.37 0.34
C ASN A 444 -29.08 14.41 0.15
N LYS A 445 -29.08 15.51 0.93
CA LYS A 445 -28.01 16.51 0.93
C LYS A 445 -26.67 15.90 1.42
N MET A 446 -26.70 15.13 2.49
CA MET A 446 -25.50 14.45 3.00
C MET A 446 -24.98 13.44 1.98
N LEU A 447 -25.83 12.58 1.41
CA LEU A 447 -25.49 11.60 0.40
C LEU A 447 -24.88 12.23 -0.86
N SER A 448 -25.41 13.37 -1.32
CA SER A 448 -24.88 14.08 -2.49
C SER A 448 -23.44 14.58 -2.30
N ASN A 449 -23.02 14.81 -1.06
CA ASN A 449 -21.70 15.27 -0.69
C ASN A 449 -20.75 14.14 -0.28
N THR A 450 -21.21 12.88 -0.26
CA THR A 450 -20.38 11.72 0.05
C THR A 450 -19.78 11.10 -1.22
N ILE A 451 -18.80 10.23 -1.02
CA ILE A 451 -18.33 9.32 -2.04
C ILE A 451 -19.15 8.03 -1.92
N SER A 452 -19.87 7.66 -2.97
CA SER A 452 -20.61 6.40 -3.00
C SER A 452 -19.62 5.24 -3.20
N ILE A 453 -19.61 4.30 -2.27
CA ILE A 453 -18.71 3.13 -2.33
C ILE A 453 -19.42 1.88 -2.83
N PHE A 454 -20.51 2.07 -3.61
CA PHE A 454 -21.36 0.94 -4.01
C PHE A 454 -21.01 0.36 -5.36
N ASP A 455 -20.66 -0.89 -5.33
CA ASP A 455 -21.00 -1.80 -6.40
C ASP A 455 -22.49 -2.17 -6.24
N THR A 456 -23.33 -1.75 -7.18
CA THR A 456 -24.79 -1.97 -7.14
C THR A 456 -25.16 -3.46 -7.21
N LYS A 457 -24.21 -4.36 -7.35
CA LYS A 457 -24.40 -5.82 -7.47
C LYS A 457 -24.07 -6.61 -6.19
N GLU A 458 -23.46 -5.99 -5.16
CA GLU A 458 -23.11 -6.71 -3.93
C GLU A 458 -24.13 -6.56 -2.79
N PRO A 459 -24.33 -7.62 -1.96
CA PRO A 459 -25.11 -7.55 -0.70
C PRO A 459 -24.55 -6.56 0.32
N SER A 460 -23.34 -6.04 0.09
CA SER A 460 -22.64 -5.10 0.97
C SER A 460 -23.21 -3.67 0.96
N ALA A 461 -24.01 -3.31 -0.03
CA ALA A 461 -24.58 -1.96 -0.15
C ALA A 461 -25.53 -1.60 1.01
N GLU A 462 -26.35 -2.55 1.48
CA GLU A 462 -27.26 -2.35 2.62
C GLU A 462 -26.48 -2.09 3.91
N ARG A 463 -25.36 -2.80 4.12
CA ARG A 463 -24.48 -2.61 5.28
C ARG A 463 -23.85 -1.22 5.32
N PHE A 464 -23.59 -0.60 4.19
CA PHE A 464 -23.06 0.75 4.19
C PHE A 464 -24.13 1.77 4.57
N TYR A 465 -25.32 1.72 3.97
CA TYR A 465 -26.41 2.64 4.36
C TYR A 465 -26.73 2.51 5.82
N HIS A 466 -26.68 1.29 6.34
CA HIS A 466 -26.79 0.99 7.75
C HIS A 466 -25.66 1.67 8.55
N ALA A 467 -24.38 1.47 8.15
CA ALA A 467 -23.23 2.09 8.82
C ALA A 467 -23.24 3.64 8.69
N PHE A 468 -23.67 4.14 7.54
CA PHE A 468 -23.83 5.57 7.27
C PHE A 468 -24.85 6.19 8.23
N LEU A 469 -26.04 5.62 8.32
CA LEU A 469 -27.11 6.14 9.17
C LEU A 469 -26.77 5.96 10.66
N ALA A 470 -26.26 4.79 11.05
CA ALA A 470 -25.79 4.53 12.41
C ALA A 470 -24.70 5.54 12.82
N GLY A 471 -23.76 5.88 11.92
CA GLY A 471 -22.71 6.88 12.16
C GLY A 471 -23.28 8.28 12.40
N ILE A 472 -24.33 8.69 11.68
CA ILE A 472 -25.00 9.97 11.89
C ILE A 472 -25.72 9.97 13.25
N LEU A 473 -26.43 8.90 13.57
CA LEU A 473 -27.21 8.79 14.81
C LEU A 473 -26.32 8.71 16.04
N THR A 474 -25.23 7.92 16.00
CA THR A 474 -24.26 7.82 17.10
C THR A 474 -23.43 9.08 17.32
N SER A 475 -23.42 10.03 16.38
CA SER A 475 -22.72 11.32 16.56
C SER A 475 -23.47 12.27 17.50
N ASN A 476 -24.73 11.97 17.84
CA ASN A 476 -25.45 12.60 18.96
C ASN A 476 -25.07 11.88 20.27
N ALA A 477 -24.41 12.61 21.18
CA ALA A 477 -23.89 12.04 22.42
C ALA A 477 -25.00 11.70 23.46
N GLU A 478 -26.22 12.23 23.27
CA GLU A 478 -27.33 12.06 24.18
C GLU A 478 -28.24 10.88 23.79
N TRP A 479 -27.98 10.27 22.62
CA TRP A 479 -28.75 9.15 22.12
C TRP A 479 -28.06 7.81 22.34
N GLY A 480 -28.82 6.82 22.79
CA GLY A 480 -28.40 5.44 22.78
C GLY A 480 -28.72 4.80 21.43
N VAL A 481 -27.72 4.36 20.68
CA VAL A 481 -27.91 3.74 19.34
C VAL A 481 -27.45 2.30 19.39
N LEU A 482 -28.37 1.38 19.12
CA LEU A 482 -28.14 -0.05 19.05
C LEU A 482 -28.31 -0.51 17.60
N SER A 483 -27.36 -1.27 17.10
CA SER A 483 -27.29 -1.73 15.72
C SER A 483 -27.40 -3.25 15.64
N ASN A 484 -28.18 -3.78 14.70
CA ASN A 484 -28.45 -5.22 14.54
C ASN A 484 -28.87 -5.89 15.86
N ARG A 485 -29.80 -5.30 16.57
CA ARG A 485 -30.26 -5.78 17.87
C ARG A 485 -31.42 -6.73 17.73
N GLU A 486 -31.38 -7.83 18.46
CA GLU A 486 -32.54 -8.71 18.61
C GLU A 486 -33.69 -7.94 19.22
N ALA A 487 -34.82 -7.88 18.51
CA ALA A 487 -36.03 -7.15 18.88
C ALA A 487 -37.27 -7.88 18.34
N GLY A 488 -38.27 -8.07 19.17
CA GLY A 488 -39.47 -8.80 18.78
C GLY A 488 -39.13 -10.19 18.22
N ASN A 489 -39.62 -10.46 17.02
CA ASN A 489 -39.37 -11.74 16.31
C ASN A 489 -38.26 -11.67 15.26
N GLY A 490 -37.18 -10.88 15.50
CA GLY A 490 -36.09 -10.76 14.56
C GLY A 490 -35.02 -9.78 15.04
N PHE A 491 -34.26 -9.25 14.08
CA PHE A 491 -33.20 -8.27 14.33
C PHE A 491 -33.58 -6.96 13.63
N ALA A 492 -33.75 -5.88 14.43
CA ALA A 492 -33.92 -4.54 13.89
C ALA A 492 -32.57 -3.97 13.42
N ASP A 493 -32.58 -3.26 12.31
CA ASP A 493 -31.33 -2.66 11.79
C ASP A 493 -30.76 -1.65 12.78
N ILE A 494 -31.55 -0.67 13.23
CA ILE A 494 -31.13 0.32 14.21
C ILE A 494 -32.28 0.59 15.19
N ILE A 495 -31.95 0.62 16.49
CA ILE A 495 -32.83 1.08 17.57
C ILE A 495 -32.18 2.30 18.21
N VAL A 496 -32.95 3.38 18.43
CA VAL A 496 -32.47 4.61 19.03
C VAL A 496 -33.31 4.93 20.28
N THR A 497 -32.62 5.13 21.40
CA THR A 497 -33.20 5.71 22.60
C THR A 497 -32.90 7.20 22.60
N LEU A 498 -33.96 8.04 22.61
CA LEU A 498 -33.81 9.50 22.59
C LEU A 498 -33.52 10.03 24.00
N GLU A 499 -33.18 11.33 24.11
CA GLU A 499 -32.99 12.03 25.40
C GLU A 499 -34.25 11.96 26.26
N ASP A 500 -35.44 12.14 25.66
CA ASP A 500 -36.69 11.92 26.33
C ASP A 500 -36.82 10.43 26.72
N PRO A 501 -36.93 10.13 28.04
CA PRO A 501 -37.03 8.75 28.51
C PRO A 501 -38.23 7.98 28.00
N ASP A 502 -39.29 8.65 27.57
CA ASP A 502 -40.49 8.00 27.00
C ASP A 502 -40.39 7.78 25.49
N ALA A 503 -39.44 8.42 24.82
CA ALA A 503 -39.33 8.41 23.37
C ALA A 503 -38.28 7.42 22.87
N GLY A 504 -38.58 6.75 21.76
CA GLY A 504 -37.69 5.83 21.09
C GLY A 504 -37.99 5.67 19.61
N VAL A 505 -36.99 5.22 18.85
CA VAL A 505 -37.12 5.08 17.40
C VAL A 505 -36.62 3.71 16.94
N VAL A 506 -37.38 3.08 16.06
CA VAL A 506 -36.96 1.88 15.33
C VAL A 506 -36.77 2.23 13.87
N VAL A 507 -35.66 1.82 13.30
CA VAL A 507 -35.32 2.07 11.88
C VAL A 507 -35.09 0.75 11.18
N GLU A 508 -35.71 0.59 10.03
CA GLU A 508 -35.41 -0.50 9.10
C GLU A 508 -34.97 0.11 7.77
N ILE A 509 -33.88 -0.46 7.21
CA ILE A 509 -33.23 0.03 6.01
C ILE A 509 -33.45 -0.95 4.87
N LYS A 510 -33.73 -0.46 3.69
CA LYS A 510 -33.80 -1.27 2.47
C LYS A 510 -33.00 -0.64 1.36
N LYS A 511 -32.34 -1.49 0.57
CA LYS A 511 -31.75 -1.11 -0.71
C LYS A 511 -32.80 -1.27 -1.81
N ALA A 512 -32.95 -0.26 -2.66
CA ALA A 512 -33.70 -0.35 -3.90
C ALA A 512 -32.73 -0.59 -5.07
N ASP A 513 -33.15 -1.37 -6.07
CA ASP A 513 -32.35 -1.63 -7.27
C ASP A 513 -32.55 -0.54 -8.33
N ARG A 514 -33.66 0.19 -8.26
CA ARG A 514 -34.01 1.31 -9.15
C ARG A 514 -34.57 2.47 -8.38
N LEU A 515 -34.40 3.68 -8.91
CA LEU A 515 -34.96 4.91 -8.32
C LEU A 515 -36.49 4.82 -8.12
N THR A 516 -37.20 4.21 -9.07
CA THR A 516 -38.67 4.04 -9.06
C THR A 516 -39.17 3.07 -7.99
N GLU A 517 -38.27 2.31 -7.36
CA GLU A 517 -38.62 1.31 -6.34
C GLU A 517 -38.47 1.83 -4.90
N LEU A 518 -37.96 3.06 -4.71
CA LEU A 518 -37.69 3.62 -3.39
C LEU A 518 -38.95 3.65 -2.50
N ASP A 519 -40.09 4.13 -3.00
CA ASP A 519 -41.33 4.19 -2.23
C ASP A 519 -41.79 2.79 -1.77
N GLY A 520 -41.79 1.82 -2.69
CA GLY A 520 -42.15 0.44 -2.36
C GLY A 520 -41.17 -0.21 -1.37
N ALA A 521 -39.88 0.13 -1.43
CA ALA A 521 -38.87 -0.36 -0.49
C ALA A 521 -39.07 0.24 0.92
N CYS A 522 -39.43 1.53 1.05
CA CYS A 522 -39.79 2.14 2.33
C CYS A 522 -41.01 1.46 2.97
N GLN A 523 -42.04 1.18 2.18
CA GLN A 523 -43.23 0.50 2.68
C GLN A 523 -42.90 -0.92 3.17
N ARG A 524 -42.03 -1.65 2.46
CA ARG A 524 -41.57 -2.96 2.92
C ARG A 524 -40.77 -2.88 4.22
N ALA A 525 -39.97 -1.81 4.40
CA ALA A 525 -39.24 -1.58 5.64
C ALA A 525 -40.21 -1.36 6.83
N LEU A 526 -41.20 -0.49 6.69
CA LEU A 526 -42.22 -0.30 7.72
C LEU A 526 -43.02 -1.58 8.01
N ALA A 527 -43.45 -2.29 6.97
CA ALA A 527 -44.18 -3.55 7.14
C ALA A 527 -43.33 -4.55 7.95
N GLN A 528 -42.02 -4.64 7.71
CA GLN A 528 -41.15 -5.51 8.47
C GLN A 528 -41.06 -5.13 9.95
N ILE A 529 -41.02 -3.84 10.30
CA ILE A 529 -41.06 -3.37 11.70
C ILE A 529 -42.33 -3.86 12.40
N HIS A 530 -43.50 -3.77 11.74
CA HIS A 530 -44.77 -4.25 12.28
C HIS A 530 -44.85 -5.77 12.38
N ASP A 531 -44.53 -6.48 11.30
CA ASP A 531 -44.64 -7.94 11.23
C ASP A 531 -43.73 -8.63 12.25
N ARG A 532 -42.58 -8.03 12.53
CA ARG A 532 -41.58 -8.53 13.48
C ARG A 532 -41.71 -7.93 14.89
N SER A 533 -42.62 -6.97 15.10
CA SER A 533 -42.87 -6.30 16.39
C SER A 533 -41.57 -5.70 16.99
N TYR A 534 -40.76 -5.05 16.17
CA TYR A 534 -39.48 -4.48 16.63
C TYR A 534 -39.61 -3.42 17.71
N GLY A 535 -40.79 -2.75 17.79
CA GLY A 535 -41.13 -1.78 18.84
C GLY A 535 -41.22 -2.39 20.24
N ASP A 536 -41.47 -3.71 20.36
CA ASP A 536 -41.65 -4.37 21.67
C ASP A 536 -40.36 -4.27 22.52
N TYR A 537 -39.19 -4.18 21.92
CA TYR A 537 -37.94 -3.97 22.63
C TYR A 537 -37.98 -2.65 23.45
N LEU A 538 -38.36 -1.54 22.82
CA LEU A 538 -38.44 -0.23 23.48
C LEU A 538 -39.59 -0.15 24.48
N LEU A 539 -40.72 -0.79 24.17
CA LEU A 539 -41.84 -0.90 25.10
C LEU A 539 -41.44 -1.64 26.39
N ASN A 540 -40.67 -2.71 26.28
CA ASN A 540 -40.16 -3.46 27.43
C ASN A 540 -39.14 -2.66 28.25
N GLU A 541 -38.46 -1.67 27.64
CA GLU A 541 -37.61 -0.70 28.34
C GLU A 541 -38.41 0.46 28.96
N GLY A 542 -39.75 0.46 28.89
CA GLY A 542 -40.61 1.45 29.47
C GLY A 542 -40.89 2.69 28.61
N ARG A 543 -40.47 2.69 27.34
CA ARG A 543 -40.70 3.80 26.42
C ARG A 543 -42.03 3.65 25.72
N ALA A 544 -42.83 4.71 25.71
CA ALA A 544 -44.22 4.67 25.21
C ALA A 544 -44.45 5.47 23.92
N ASP A 545 -43.67 6.50 23.64
CA ASP A 545 -43.74 7.30 22.41
C ASP A 545 -42.73 6.81 21.38
N LEU A 546 -43.19 5.95 20.49
CA LEU A 546 -42.33 5.26 19.56
C LEU A 546 -42.55 5.71 18.12
N LEU A 547 -41.47 5.98 17.41
CA LEU A 547 -41.43 6.22 15.97
C LEU A 547 -40.85 5.01 15.22
N ALA A 548 -41.41 4.71 14.07
CA ALA A 548 -40.92 3.73 13.12
C ALA A 548 -40.49 4.41 11.81
N TYR A 549 -39.27 4.24 11.44
CA TYR A 549 -38.72 4.75 10.17
C TYR A 549 -38.45 3.62 9.19
N GLY A 550 -39.06 3.68 8.02
CA GLY A 550 -38.67 2.91 6.85
C GLY A 550 -37.83 3.78 5.92
N ILE A 551 -36.57 3.43 5.75
CA ILE A 551 -35.62 4.21 4.91
C ILE A 551 -35.13 3.35 3.78
N ALA A 552 -35.36 3.80 2.54
CA ALA A 552 -34.86 3.11 1.36
C ALA A 552 -33.80 3.95 0.66
N PHE A 553 -32.72 3.29 0.19
CA PHE A 553 -31.61 3.93 -0.50
C PHE A 553 -31.42 3.36 -1.91
N TRP A 554 -31.09 4.27 -2.82
CA TRP A 554 -30.63 3.96 -4.17
C TRP A 554 -29.51 4.93 -4.57
N LYS A 555 -28.29 4.46 -4.71
CA LYS A 555 -27.10 5.30 -4.99
C LYS A 555 -27.03 6.49 -3.98
N LYS A 556 -26.97 7.73 -4.48
CA LYS A 556 -26.94 8.96 -3.67
C LYS A 556 -28.34 9.53 -3.38
N ARG A 557 -29.36 8.70 -3.40
CA ARG A 557 -30.75 9.08 -3.13
C ARG A 557 -31.34 8.18 -2.07
N CYS A 558 -32.17 8.77 -1.22
CA CYS A 558 -33.01 8.02 -0.30
C CYS A 558 -34.45 8.52 -0.33
N LYS A 559 -35.31 7.66 0.13
CA LYS A 559 -36.71 7.95 0.49
C LYS A 559 -36.89 7.58 1.94
N VAL A 560 -37.68 8.40 2.67
CA VAL A 560 -37.94 8.20 4.09
C VAL A 560 -39.43 8.22 4.33
N VAL A 561 -39.92 7.27 5.11
CA VAL A 561 -41.28 7.28 5.65
C VAL A 561 -41.19 7.07 7.15
N CYS A 562 -42.07 7.75 7.89
CA CYS A 562 -42.13 7.65 9.34
C CYS A 562 -43.57 7.52 9.79
N GLU A 563 -43.80 6.74 10.84
CA GLU A 563 -45.12 6.66 11.51
C GLU A 563 -44.91 6.48 13.02
N ARG A 564 -45.95 6.87 13.80
CA ARG A 564 -45.99 6.57 15.24
C ARG A 564 -46.54 5.18 15.45
N LEU A 565 -45.83 4.36 16.21
CA LEU A 565 -46.32 3.05 16.61
C LEU A 565 -47.41 3.21 17.66
N LYS A 566 -48.63 2.74 17.35
CA LYS A 566 -49.72 2.71 18.31
C LYS A 566 -49.52 1.58 19.30
N GLN A 567 -49.65 1.89 20.60
CA GLN A 567 -49.72 0.84 21.61
C GLN A 567 -50.89 -0.10 21.27
N LYS A 568 -50.63 -1.39 21.18
CA LYS A 568 -51.73 -2.37 21.21
C LYS A 568 -52.42 -2.23 22.55
N LYS A 569 -53.67 -1.72 22.57
CA LYS A 569 -54.53 -1.80 23.76
C LYS A 569 -54.63 -3.28 24.13
N SER A 570 -54.08 -3.65 25.28
CA SER A 570 -54.21 -4.96 25.91
C SER A 570 -55.67 -5.28 26.18
#